data_b8dade069b4902fc05d66a8d91d2fea1
#
_entry.id   b8dade069b4902fc05d66a8d91d2fea1
#
_cell.length_a   1.000
_cell.length_b   1.000
_cell.length_c   1.000
_cell.angle_alpha   90.00
_cell.angle_beta   90.00
_cell.angle_gamma   90.00
#
_symmetry.space_group_name_H-M   'P 1'
#
loop_
_entity.id
_entity.type
_entity.pdbx_description
1 polymer ?
#
loop_
_entity_poly.entity_id
_entity_poly.type
_entity_poly.pdbx_seq_one_letter_code
_entity_poly.pdbx_strand_id
1 'polypeptide(L)'
;MYQVKLADFQGPLDLLIHLIEKDKIDIYDIPIVSVTEQYIAYINAMQEYNLDVASEFLLMAAILLQIKSRMLLPRDPEEEGEEEPDPRQMLVDMLVEYRKTKKLAQALREC
;
A
#
# COMPACT_ATOMS: atom_id res chain seq x y z
N MET A 1 -2.85 -10.28 -21.79
CA MET A 1 -3.63 -9.10 -21.47
C MET A 1 -4.03 -9.12 -20.01
N TYR A 2 -3.51 -8.19 -19.28
CA TYR A 2 -3.74 -8.12 -17.84
C TYR A 2 -5.13 -7.62 -17.52
N GLN A 3 -5.99 -8.53 -17.12
CA GLN A 3 -7.22 -8.12 -16.46
C GLN A 3 -7.05 -8.40 -14.97
N VAL A 4 -6.36 -7.50 -14.29
CA VAL A 4 -6.42 -7.52 -12.84
C VAL A 4 -7.63 -6.71 -12.45
N LYS A 5 -8.63 -7.41 -11.98
CA LYS A 5 -9.85 -6.76 -11.49
C LYS A 5 -9.64 -6.37 -10.04
N LEU A 6 -9.95 -5.12 -9.69
CA LEU A 6 -9.99 -4.72 -8.28
C LEU A 6 -10.93 -5.61 -7.47
N ALA A 7 -11.95 -6.17 -8.15
CA ALA A 7 -12.85 -7.15 -7.55
C ALA A 7 -12.13 -8.41 -7.04
N ASP A 8 -10.93 -8.71 -7.55
CA ASP A 8 -10.13 -9.85 -7.10
C ASP A 8 -9.37 -9.55 -5.82
N PHE A 9 -9.34 -8.29 -5.37
CA PHE A 9 -8.68 -7.88 -4.13
C PHE A 9 -9.73 -7.63 -3.05
N GLN A 10 -9.43 -8.11 -1.84
CA GLN A 10 -10.32 -7.95 -0.68
C GLN A 10 -10.19 -6.59 -0.02
N GLY A 11 -9.58 -5.63 -0.68
CA GLY A 11 -9.39 -4.29 -0.19
C GLY A 11 -8.04 -3.72 -0.59
N PRO A 12 -7.76 -2.46 -0.22
CA PRO A 12 -6.53 -1.80 -0.61
C PRO A 12 -5.27 -2.42 -0.01
N LEU A 13 -5.35 -2.98 1.20
CA LEU A 13 -4.19 -3.66 1.80
C LEU A 13 -3.83 -4.93 1.01
N ASP A 14 -4.83 -5.65 0.51
CA ASP A 14 -4.61 -6.82 -0.32
C ASP A 14 -3.92 -6.45 -1.64
N LEU A 15 -4.34 -5.35 -2.26
CA LEU A 15 -3.69 -4.84 -3.47
C LEU A 15 -2.24 -4.46 -3.19
N LEU A 16 -1.98 -3.77 -2.07
CA LEU A 16 -0.61 -3.39 -1.69
C LEU A 16 0.28 -4.62 -1.44
N ILE A 17 -0.25 -5.64 -0.77
CA ILE A 17 0.49 -6.89 -0.56
C ILE A 17 0.84 -7.53 -1.90
N HIS A 18 -0.11 -7.53 -2.85
CA HIS A 18 0.15 -8.04 -4.19
C HIS A 18 1.32 -7.30 -4.87
N LEU A 19 1.33 -5.97 -4.79
CA LEU A 19 2.41 -5.16 -5.39
C LEU A 19 3.76 -5.42 -4.71
N ILE A 20 3.75 -5.56 -3.39
CA ILE A 20 4.95 -5.83 -2.60
C ILE A 20 5.53 -7.21 -2.95
N GLU A 21 4.68 -8.22 -3.03
CA GLU A 21 5.11 -9.58 -3.38
C GLU A 21 5.60 -9.68 -4.83
N LYS A 22 4.91 -9.01 -5.74
CA LYS A 22 5.26 -9.00 -7.16
C LYS A 22 6.67 -8.46 -7.39
N ASP A 23 7.03 -7.38 -6.73
CA ASP A 23 8.34 -6.73 -6.88
C ASP A 23 9.36 -7.21 -5.85
N LYS A 24 9.02 -8.21 -5.04
CA LYS A 24 9.89 -8.77 -3.99
C LYS A 24 10.41 -7.70 -3.04
N ILE A 25 9.53 -6.79 -2.64
CA ILE A 25 9.83 -5.68 -1.74
C ILE A 25 9.85 -6.19 -0.29
N ASP A 26 10.79 -5.66 0.50
CA ASP A 26 10.79 -5.87 1.95
C ASP A 26 9.66 -5.06 2.58
N ILE A 27 8.70 -5.73 3.21
CA ILE A 27 7.54 -5.08 3.84
C ILE A 27 7.93 -4.11 4.95
N TYR A 28 9.13 -4.28 5.54
CA TYR A 28 9.64 -3.41 6.58
C TYR A 28 10.40 -2.20 6.04
N ASP A 29 10.61 -2.13 4.72
CA ASP A 29 11.32 -1.03 4.07
C ASP A 29 10.73 -0.77 2.68
N ILE A 30 9.54 -0.19 2.68
CA ILE A 30 8.76 0.01 1.46
C ILE A 30 9.27 1.24 0.70
N PRO A 31 9.62 1.10 -0.60
CA PRO A 31 9.93 2.26 -1.45
C PRO A 31 8.64 2.98 -1.81
N ILE A 32 8.28 3.96 -0.99
CA ILE A 32 6.95 4.56 -1.02
C ILE A 32 6.61 5.23 -2.35
N VAL A 33 7.58 5.87 -3.02
CA VAL A 33 7.34 6.54 -4.29
C VAL A 33 6.90 5.52 -5.36
N SER A 34 7.68 4.45 -5.51
CA SER A 34 7.39 3.40 -6.49
C SER A 34 6.06 2.70 -6.22
N VAL A 35 5.82 2.32 -4.96
CA VAL A 35 4.58 1.61 -4.59
C VAL A 35 3.37 2.52 -4.78
N THR A 36 3.48 3.79 -4.43
CA THR A 36 2.40 4.76 -4.62
C THR A 36 2.06 4.90 -6.11
N GLU A 37 3.07 5.04 -6.96
CA GLU A 37 2.86 5.18 -8.40
C GLU A 37 2.17 3.94 -8.99
N GLN A 38 2.60 2.75 -8.60
CA GLN A 38 1.98 1.51 -9.07
C GLN A 38 0.54 1.39 -8.58
N TYR A 39 0.29 1.74 -7.32
CA TYR A 39 -1.06 1.70 -6.75
C TYR A 39 -2.01 2.63 -7.51
N ILE A 40 -1.58 3.88 -7.73
CA ILE A 40 -2.37 4.87 -8.47
C ILE A 40 -2.63 4.39 -9.90
N ALA A 41 -1.64 3.80 -10.56
CA ALA A 41 -1.78 3.27 -11.92
C ALA A 41 -2.86 2.18 -11.98
N TYR A 42 -2.92 1.30 -10.97
CA TYR A 42 -3.97 0.27 -10.87
C TYR A 42 -5.35 0.89 -10.79
N ILE A 43 -5.52 1.89 -9.93
CA ILE A 43 -6.81 2.56 -9.75
C ILE A 43 -7.24 3.30 -11.02
N ASN A 44 -6.30 3.99 -11.67
CA ASN A 44 -6.58 4.71 -12.92
C ASN A 44 -6.99 3.74 -14.03
N ALA A 45 -6.33 2.59 -14.14
CA ALA A 45 -6.68 1.58 -15.13
C ALA A 45 -8.11 1.08 -14.91
N MET A 46 -8.52 0.91 -13.66
CA MET A 46 -9.89 0.48 -13.34
C MET A 46 -10.93 1.53 -13.73
N GLN A 47 -10.62 2.81 -13.54
CA GLN A 47 -11.51 3.90 -13.94
C GLN A 47 -11.65 3.97 -15.46
N GLU A 48 -10.59 3.69 -16.20
CA GLU A 48 -10.62 3.64 -17.68
C GLU A 48 -11.56 2.56 -18.19
N TYR A 49 -11.73 1.46 -17.45
CA TYR A 49 -12.68 0.40 -17.79
C TYR A 49 -14.08 0.65 -17.23
N ASN A 50 -14.37 1.85 -16.77
CA ASN A 50 -15.68 2.24 -16.20
C ASN A 50 -16.09 1.38 -15.00
N LEU A 51 -15.12 0.91 -14.24
CA LEU A 51 -15.39 0.17 -13.01
C LEU A 51 -15.47 1.15 -11.84
N ASP A 52 -16.48 0.99 -11.02
CA ASP A 52 -16.59 1.78 -9.80
C ASP A 52 -15.49 1.36 -8.82
N VAL A 53 -14.68 2.33 -8.42
CA VAL A 53 -13.63 2.11 -7.43
C VAL A 53 -14.22 2.37 -6.05
N ALA A 54 -14.17 1.36 -5.17
CA ALA A 54 -14.66 1.50 -3.82
C ALA A 54 -13.91 2.62 -3.08
N SER A 55 -14.64 3.36 -2.24
CA SER A 55 -14.08 4.50 -1.52
C SER A 55 -12.85 4.15 -0.67
N GLU A 56 -12.78 2.92 -0.17
CA GLU A 56 -11.63 2.47 0.63
C GLU A 56 -10.33 2.46 -0.18
N PHE A 57 -10.39 2.15 -1.48
CA PHE A 57 -9.23 2.22 -2.36
C PHE A 57 -8.78 3.66 -2.58
N LEU A 58 -9.73 4.58 -2.71
CA LEU A 58 -9.43 6.01 -2.86
C LEU A 58 -8.86 6.60 -1.58
N LEU A 59 -9.36 6.17 -0.43
CA LEU A 59 -8.82 6.59 0.85
C LEU A 59 -7.36 6.13 1.00
N MET A 60 -7.07 4.90 0.64
CA MET A 60 -5.69 4.40 0.69
C MET A 60 -4.78 5.19 -0.25
N ALA A 61 -5.26 5.56 -1.44
CA ALA A 61 -4.50 6.40 -2.35
C ALA A 61 -4.10 7.73 -1.68
N ALA A 62 -5.04 8.35 -0.97
CA ALA A 62 -4.78 9.59 -0.24
C ALA A 62 -3.74 9.38 0.87
N ILE A 63 -3.83 8.27 1.59
CA ILE A 63 -2.86 7.91 2.64
C ILE A 63 -1.46 7.76 2.04
N LEU A 64 -1.34 7.03 0.93
CA LEU A 64 -0.05 6.82 0.26
C LEU A 64 0.55 8.14 -0.23
N LEU A 65 -0.28 9.01 -0.79
CA LEU A 65 0.16 10.33 -1.25
C LEU A 65 0.63 11.20 -0.09
N GLN A 66 -0.05 11.13 1.05
CA GLN A 66 0.35 11.85 2.25
C GLN A 66 1.70 11.33 2.77
N ILE A 67 1.89 10.03 2.84
CA ILE A 67 3.16 9.42 3.27
C ILE A 67 4.28 9.83 2.31
N LYS A 68 4.03 9.73 1.00
CA LYS A 68 5.00 10.13 -0.01
C LYS A 68 5.42 11.59 0.18
N SER A 69 4.45 12.47 0.38
CA SER A 69 4.71 13.89 0.59
C SER A 69 5.60 14.11 1.82
N ARG A 70 5.28 13.44 2.93
CA ARG A 70 6.08 13.56 4.16
C ARG A 70 7.49 13.03 3.99
N MET A 71 7.67 11.94 3.24
CA MET A 71 8.99 11.37 2.98
C MET A 71 9.85 12.28 2.10
N LEU A 72 9.23 13.07 1.22
CA LEU A 72 9.93 13.96 0.29
C LEU A 72 10.18 15.35 0.85
N LEU A 73 9.58 15.71 2.00
CA LEU A 73 9.80 17.01 2.62
C LEU A 73 11.22 17.09 3.18
N PRO A 74 11.92 18.23 2.97
CA PRO A 74 13.24 18.41 3.56
C PRO A 74 13.13 18.49 5.08
N ARG A 75 14.07 17.84 5.77
CA ARG A 75 14.16 17.87 7.23
C ARG A 75 14.64 19.24 7.69
N ASP A 76 13.97 19.81 8.69
CA ASP A 76 14.42 21.06 9.30
C ASP A 76 15.69 20.78 10.10
N PRO A 77 16.80 21.52 9.83
CA PRO A 77 18.06 21.33 10.57
C PRO A 77 17.94 21.61 12.07
N GLU A 78 16.94 22.40 12.49
CA GLU A 78 16.70 22.69 13.92
C GLU A 78 16.10 21.50 14.67
N GLU A 79 15.58 20.52 13.96
CA GLU A 79 15.03 19.30 14.53
C GLU A 79 16.01 18.14 14.48
N GLU A 80 17.27 18.39 14.13
CA GLU A 80 18.33 17.38 14.23
C GLU A 80 18.56 16.99 15.70
N GLY A 81 18.05 15.83 16.06
CA GLY A 81 18.14 15.31 17.42
C GLY A 81 16.83 14.77 17.96
N GLU A 82 15.71 15.11 17.32
CA GLU A 82 14.45 14.44 17.58
C GLU A 82 14.28 13.37 16.51
N GLU A 83 14.24 12.11 16.93
CA GLU A 83 13.90 11.01 16.04
C GLU A 83 12.43 11.16 15.65
N GLU A 84 12.18 11.71 14.45
CA GLU A 84 10.84 11.67 13.91
C GLU A 84 10.50 10.22 13.54
N PRO A 85 9.31 9.74 13.91
CA PRO A 85 8.89 8.41 13.48
C PRO A 85 8.81 8.37 11.96
N ASP A 86 9.19 7.21 11.40
CA ASP A 86 9.10 6.98 9.96
C ASP A 86 7.64 7.17 9.53
N PRO A 87 7.35 8.04 8.53
CA PRO A 87 5.97 8.23 8.06
C PRO A 87 5.30 6.96 7.55
N ARG A 88 6.09 5.96 7.18
CA ARG A 88 5.59 4.67 6.68
C ARG A 88 5.18 3.70 7.79
N GLN A 89 5.50 3.99 9.05
CA GLN A 89 5.39 2.99 10.12
C GLN A 89 3.97 2.47 10.30
N MET A 90 2.98 3.35 10.30
CA MET A 90 1.58 2.92 10.42
C MET A 90 1.16 2.00 9.28
N LEU A 91 1.57 2.33 8.06
CA LEU A 91 1.28 1.50 6.88
C LEU A 91 1.95 0.13 6.99
N VAL A 92 3.22 0.10 7.39
CA VAL A 92 3.94 -1.17 7.60
C VAL A 92 3.21 -2.04 8.63
N ASP A 93 2.80 -1.46 9.74
CA ASP A 93 2.09 -2.19 10.79
C ASP A 93 0.78 -2.79 10.28
N MET A 94 0.02 -2.02 9.51
CA MET A 94 -1.24 -2.50 8.92
C MET A 94 -0.99 -3.63 7.92
N LEU A 95 0.03 -3.51 7.09
CA LEU A 95 0.36 -4.52 6.08
C LEU A 95 0.86 -5.82 6.71
N VAL A 96 1.72 -5.72 7.72
CA VAL A 96 2.21 -6.89 8.45
C VAL A 96 1.06 -7.64 9.11
N GLU A 97 0.16 -6.92 9.77
CA GLU A 97 -1.00 -7.51 10.43
C GLU A 97 -1.94 -8.17 9.42
N TYR A 98 -2.21 -7.49 8.32
CA TYR A 98 -3.06 -8.02 7.26
C TYR A 98 -2.46 -9.31 6.66
N ARG A 99 -1.15 -9.30 6.39
CA ARG A 99 -0.45 -10.47 5.83
C ARG A 99 -0.55 -11.69 6.75
N LYS A 100 -0.39 -11.48 8.07
CA LYS A 100 -0.55 -12.55 9.06
C LYS A 100 -1.96 -13.13 9.05
N THR A 101 -2.97 -12.26 9.04
CA THR A 101 -4.37 -12.67 9.00
C THR A 101 -4.69 -13.45 7.73
N LYS A 102 -4.19 -13.01 6.60
CA LYS A 102 -4.40 -13.67 5.31
C LYS A 102 -3.76 -15.06 5.30
N LYS A 103 -2.54 -15.19 5.81
CA LYS A 103 -1.85 -16.49 5.90
C LYS A 103 -2.57 -17.45 6.82
N LEU A 104 -3.06 -16.96 7.95
CA LEU A 104 -3.82 -17.76 8.90
C LEU A 104 -5.12 -18.25 8.27
N ALA A 105 -5.84 -17.39 7.56
CA ALA A 105 -7.07 -17.75 6.88
C ALA A 105 -6.84 -18.84 5.82
N GLN A 106 -5.76 -18.73 5.06
CA GLN A 106 -5.37 -19.75 4.07
C GLN A 106 -5.05 -21.09 4.73
N ALA A 107 -4.30 -21.06 5.83
CA ALA A 107 -3.96 -22.27 6.57
C ALA A 107 -5.23 -22.99 7.10
N LEU A 108 -6.20 -22.23 7.57
CA LEU A 108 -7.47 -22.78 8.06
C LEU A 108 -8.30 -23.40 6.94
N ARG A 109 -8.22 -22.87 5.72
CA ARG A 109 -8.92 -23.43 4.56
C ARG A 109 -8.30 -24.73 4.08
N GLU A 110 -7.02 -24.92 4.30
CA GLU A 110 -6.28 -26.10 3.86
C GLU A 110 -6.35 -27.26 4.87
N CYS A 111 -6.94 -27.02 6.03
CA CYS A 111 -7.14 -28.05 7.03
C CYS A 111 -8.40 -28.86 6.75
#